data_452493686e49d80476508939f05ea212
#
_entry.id   452493686e49d80476508939f05ea212
#
_cell.length_a   1.000
_cell.length_b   1.000
_cell.length_c   1.000
_cell.angle_alpha   90.00
_cell.angle_beta   90.00
_cell.angle_gamma   90.00
#
_symmetry.space_group_name_H-M   'P 1'
#
loop_
_entity.id
_entity.type
_entity.pdbx_description
1 polymer ?
#
loop_
_entity_poly.entity_id
_entity_poly.type
_entity_poly.pdbx_seq_one_letter_code
_entity_poly.pdbx_strand_id
1 'polypeptide(L)'
;MQFFYYLCSGICPKCPKMDQKRIYHIVEWVVALAALGYLIYRMAIYEDYATLWATIAGMSGLQIAALVLCVALMPVNMSLEAWRWRTLLPMSWHEAHQQVYYSKLAGLITPWRLGEYPARALLRNEWPQTLSMGAVGSATMTMAIIAAGMTAMILEIGNWRLEIVFYLLVALLLILALVFAPRLLRRWAVVSHKLIAISVGQSLVRLACWCGQLALVLYALGAIYNLQFTIYNLPVYYLFVTITPNVPIVEVGVRGAWAITLFGSMNAALAGVLLWGINTLLPCLILPFLRKFPQKK
;
A
#
# COMPACT_ATOMS: atom_id res chain seq x y z
N MET A 1 7.76 15.39 3.53
CA MET A 1 7.57 16.28 4.70
C MET A 1 7.64 17.77 4.34
N GLN A 2 8.63 18.23 3.61
CA GLN A 2 8.60 19.59 3.06
C GLN A 2 7.32 19.85 2.22
N PHE A 3 6.79 18.86 1.52
CA PHE A 3 5.57 18.98 0.74
C PHE A 3 4.32 19.27 1.61
N PHE A 4 4.15 18.58 2.74
CA PHE A 4 3.08 18.90 3.70
C PHE A 4 3.28 20.28 4.34
N TYR A 5 4.53 20.71 4.51
CA TYR A 5 4.87 22.04 5.01
C TYR A 5 4.54 23.13 3.97
N TYR A 6 4.87 22.94 2.69
CA TYR A 6 4.47 23.84 1.61
C TYR A 6 2.96 23.83 1.38
N LEU A 7 2.31 22.68 1.52
CA LEU A 7 0.85 22.58 1.47
C LEU A 7 0.20 23.36 2.63
N CYS A 8 0.69 23.23 3.84
CA CYS A 8 0.14 23.94 5.01
C CYS A 8 0.56 25.42 5.07
N SER A 9 1.77 25.78 4.67
CA SER A 9 2.23 27.19 4.73
C SER A 9 1.57 28.09 3.69
N GLY A 10 1.12 27.53 2.56
CA GLY A 10 0.35 28.26 1.55
C GLY A 10 -1.11 28.56 1.94
N ILE A 11 -1.65 27.87 2.99
CA ILE A 11 -3.07 27.95 3.36
C ILE A 11 -3.29 28.63 4.71
N CYS A 12 -2.33 28.53 5.63
CA CYS A 12 -2.50 29.06 6.97
C CYS A 12 -1.23 29.76 7.45
N PRO A 13 -1.20 31.12 7.54
CA PRO A 13 -0.06 31.86 8.05
C PRO A 13 0.24 31.59 9.54
N LYS A 14 -0.58 30.78 10.22
CA LYS A 14 -0.43 30.36 11.63
C LYS A 14 -0.30 28.85 11.77
N CYS A 15 0.51 28.17 10.93
CA CYS A 15 0.84 26.76 11.19
C CYS A 15 1.56 26.59 12.53
N PRO A 16 1.13 25.66 13.39
CA PRO A 16 1.68 25.49 14.74
C PRO A 16 3.16 25.10 14.69
N LYS A 17 3.87 25.64 15.66
CA LYS A 17 5.32 25.56 15.84
C LYS A 17 5.84 24.12 15.96
N MET A 18 7.10 23.96 15.73
CA MET A 18 8.00 22.80 15.69
C MET A 18 7.66 21.55 16.54
N ASP A 19 6.86 21.67 17.61
CA ASP A 19 6.53 20.57 18.54
C ASP A 19 5.66 19.47 17.94
N GLN A 20 4.72 19.83 17.07
CA GLN A 20 3.84 18.81 16.43
C GLN A 20 4.59 17.89 15.45
N LYS A 21 5.62 18.39 14.80
CA LYS A 21 6.45 17.56 13.90
C LYS A 21 7.28 16.54 14.68
N ARG A 22 7.81 16.93 15.84
CA ARG A 22 8.56 16.02 16.72
C ARG A 22 7.63 14.93 17.29
N ILE A 23 6.44 15.31 17.79
CA ILE A 23 5.44 14.36 18.30
C ILE A 23 5.07 13.36 17.20
N TYR A 24 4.82 13.83 15.98
CA TYR A 24 4.45 12.97 14.87
C TYR A 24 5.55 11.94 14.52
N HIS A 25 6.81 12.38 14.46
CA HIS A 25 7.95 11.47 14.26
C HIS A 25 8.11 10.48 15.41
N ILE A 26 7.92 10.91 16.65
CA ILE A 26 7.99 10.02 17.81
C ILE A 26 6.90 8.95 17.70
N VAL A 27 5.65 9.33 17.41
CA VAL A 27 4.53 8.40 17.26
C VAL A 27 4.81 7.41 16.11
N GLU A 28 5.31 7.89 14.97
CA GLU A 28 5.69 7.08 13.83
C GLU A 28 6.73 6.01 14.21
N TRP A 29 7.82 6.42 14.89
CA TRP A 29 8.84 5.49 15.37
C TRP A 29 8.34 4.53 16.45
N VAL A 30 7.50 5.00 17.37
CA VAL A 30 6.92 4.16 18.42
C VAL A 30 6.04 3.07 17.80
N VAL A 31 5.15 3.41 16.88
CA VAL A 31 4.30 2.43 16.18
C VAL A 31 5.14 1.46 15.36
N ALA A 32 6.15 1.97 14.68
CA ALA A 32 7.07 1.19 13.90
C ALA A 32 7.85 0.18 14.74
N LEU A 33 8.44 0.63 15.84
CA LEU A 33 9.17 -0.22 16.79
C LEU A 33 8.25 -1.21 17.50
N ALA A 34 7.01 -0.80 17.84
CA ALA A 34 6.03 -1.69 18.42
C ALA A 34 5.63 -2.83 17.45
N ALA A 35 5.39 -2.51 16.18
CA ALA A 35 5.08 -3.51 15.16
C ALA A 35 6.26 -4.47 14.92
N LEU A 36 7.49 -3.95 14.83
CA LEU A 36 8.68 -4.76 14.71
C LEU A 36 8.91 -5.62 15.96
N GLY A 37 8.77 -5.02 17.15
CA GLY A 37 8.88 -5.73 18.43
C GLY A 37 7.84 -6.84 18.56
N TYR A 38 6.59 -6.59 18.13
CA TYR A 38 5.55 -7.61 18.08
C TYR A 38 5.90 -8.75 17.12
N LEU A 39 6.43 -8.44 15.95
CA LEU A 39 6.85 -9.46 14.99
C LEU A 39 8.01 -10.31 15.57
N ILE A 40 9.04 -9.65 16.14
CA ILE A 40 10.17 -10.34 16.78
C ILE A 40 9.68 -11.20 17.96
N TYR A 41 8.79 -10.68 18.80
CA TYR A 41 8.18 -11.41 19.90
C TYR A 41 7.44 -12.65 19.40
N ARG A 42 6.62 -12.53 18.37
CA ARG A 42 5.91 -13.66 17.75
C ARG A 42 6.89 -14.68 17.14
N MET A 43 7.96 -14.20 16.54
CA MET A 43 9.03 -15.08 16.02
C MET A 43 9.77 -15.79 17.16
N ALA A 44 10.09 -15.10 18.25
CA ALA A 44 10.83 -15.67 19.39
C ALA A 44 10.02 -16.74 20.15
N ILE A 45 8.67 -16.57 20.22
CA ILE A 45 7.77 -17.55 20.86
C ILE A 45 7.37 -18.67 19.90
N TYR A 46 7.65 -18.52 18.60
CA TYR A 46 7.30 -19.55 17.64
C TYR A 46 8.22 -20.75 17.82
N GLU A 47 7.68 -21.83 18.35
CA GLU A 47 8.45 -23.04 18.71
C GLU A 47 8.65 -23.98 17.51
N ASP A 48 7.87 -23.80 16.44
CA ASP A 48 7.76 -24.78 15.36
C ASP A 48 8.34 -24.29 14.03
N TYR A 49 9.60 -23.81 14.06
CA TYR A 49 10.31 -23.46 12.82
C TYR A 49 10.55 -24.67 11.90
N ALA A 50 10.60 -25.89 12.48
CA ALA A 50 10.73 -27.11 11.72
C ALA A 50 9.52 -27.34 10.81
N THR A 51 8.31 -27.11 11.31
CA THR A 51 7.07 -27.21 10.51
C THR A 51 7.02 -26.11 9.43
N LEU A 52 7.47 -24.87 9.73
CA LEU A 52 7.58 -23.85 8.72
C LEU A 52 8.52 -24.26 7.58
N TRP A 53 9.68 -24.79 7.93
CA TRP A 53 10.65 -25.28 6.96
C TRP A 53 10.13 -26.49 6.19
N ALA A 54 9.47 -27.44 6.86
CA ALA A 54 8.85 -28.58 6.23
C ALA A 54 7.74 -28.16 5.24
N THR A 55 6.95 -27.13 5.58
CA THR A 55 5.96 -26.55 4.68
C THR A 55 6.60 -26.00 3.41
N ILE A 56 7.71 -25.26 3.55
CA ILE A 56 8.43 -24.69 2.40
C ILE A 56 9.08 -25.81 1.56
N ALA A 57 9.72 -26.78 2.22
CA ALA A 57 10.39 -27.87 1.53
C ALA A 57 9.41 -28.88 0.88
N GLY A 58 8.22 -29.02 1.47
CA GLY A 58 7.15 -29.92 1.00
C GLY A 58 6.14 -29.28 0.06
N MET A 59 6.41 -28.11 -0.49
CA MET A 59 5.48 -27.43 -1.41
C MET A 59 5.13 -28.29 -2.60
N SER A 60 3.81 -28.44 -2.81
CA SER A 60 3.28 -29.10 -4.01
C SER A 60 3.54 -28.26 -5.27
N GLY A 61 3.51 -28.91 -6.44
CA GLY A 61 3.64 -28.19 -7.71
C GLY A 61 2.63 -27.05 -7.88
N LEU A 62 1.43 -27.19 -7.33
CA LEU A 62 0.40 -26.17 -7.38
C LEU A 62 0.73 -24.95 -6.50
N GLN A 63 1.33 -25.18 -5.34
CA GLN A 63 1.80 -24.10 -4.46
C GLN A 63 2.96 -23.33 -5.08
N ILE A 64 3.90 -24.03 -5.72
CA ILE A 64 4.99 -23.41 -6.48
C ILE A 64 4.43 -22.60 -7.65
N ALA A 65 3.46 -23.15 -8.39
CA ALA A 65 2.80 -22.43 -9.48
C ALA A 65 2.09 -21.16 -8.99
N ALA A 66 1.48 -21.18 -7.81
CA ALA A 66 0.88 -20.00 -7.19
C ALA A 66 1.91 -18.91 -6.87
N LEU A 67 3.11 -19.28 -6.37
CA LEU A 67 4.20 -18.32 -6.15
C LEU A 67 4.72 -17.73 -7.47
N VAL A 68 4.91 -18.56 -8.48
CA VAL A 68 5.33 -18.11 -9.82
C VAL A 68 4.29 -17.15 -10.40
N LEU A 69 3.00 -17.48 -10.28
CA LEU A 69 1.92 -16.59 -10.72
C LEU A 69 1.91 -15.26 -9.93
N CYS A 70 2.14 -15.30 -8.62
CA CYS A 70 2.26 -14.09 -7.81
C CYS A 70 3.39 -13.18 -8.31
N VAL A 71 4.56 -13.75 -8.63
CA VAL A 71 5.68 -12.99 -9.21
C VAL A 71 5.32 -12.47 -10.61
N ALA A 72 4.66 -13.26 -11.44
CA ALA A 72 4.20 -12.86 -12.77
C ALA A 72 3.15 -11.73 -12.73
N LEU A 73 2.37 -11.60 -11.66
CA LEU A 73 1.44 -10.50 -11.44
C LEU A 73 2.14 -9.18 -11.03
N MET A 74 3.42 -9.20 -10.65
CA MET A 74 4.14 -7.98 -10.30
C MET A 74 4.25 -6.99 -11.48
N PRO A 75 4.68 -7.37 -12.69
CA PRO A 75 4.66 -6.46 -13.84
C PRO A 75 3.24 -6.00 -14.20
N VAL A 76 2.22 -6.84 -14.00
CA VAL A 76 0.82 -6.42 -14.17
C VAL A 76 0.45 -5.32 -13.18
N ASN A 77 0.79 -5.47 -11.90
CA ASN A 77 0.60 -4.44 -10.88
C ASN A 77 1.33 -3.12 -11.25
N MET A 78 2.57 -3.19 -11.77
CA MET A 78 3.30 -2.00 -12.23
C MET A 78 2.62 -1.36 -13.45
N SER A 79 2.09 -2.16 -14.36
CA SER A 79 1.35 -1.67 -15.53
C SER A 79 0.02 -1.02 -15.15
N LEU A 80 -0.70 -1.54 -14.15
CA LEU A 80 -1.91 -0.92 -13.61
C LEU A 80 -1.61 0.46 -12.98
N GLU A 81 -0.48 0.60 -12.29
CA GLU A 81 -0.04 1.90 -11.78
C GLU A 81 0.34 2.86 -12.92
N ALA A 82 1.04 2.38 -13.96
CA ALA A 82 1.38 3.16 -15.14
C ALA A 82 0.12 3.60 -15.91
N TRP A 83 -0.88 2.73 -16.02
CA TRP A 83 -2.18 3.05 -16.61
C TRP A 83 -2.88 4.18 -15.86
N ARG A 84 -2.96 4.07 -14.53
CA ARG A 84 -3.53 5.13 -13.69
C ARG A 84 -2.76 6.44 -13.83
N TRP A 85 -1.42 6.36 -13.86
CA TRP A 85 -0.55 7.52 -14.00
C TRP A 85 -0.75 8.24 -15.34
N ARG A 86 -0.94 7.49 -16.45
CA ARG A 86 -1.30 8.04 -17.75
C ARG A 86 -2.68 8.70 -17.79
N THR A 87 -3.62 8.23 -17.00
CA THR A 87 -4.94 8.85 -16.89
C THR A 87 -4.87 10.21 -16.18
N LEU A 88 -3.97 10.35 -15.19
CA LEU A 88 -3.78 11.58 -14.45
C LEU A 88 -2.95 12.62 -15.21
N LEU A 89 -1.98 12.19 -16.00
CA LEU A 89 -1.07 13.04 -16.75
C LEU A 89 -0.88 12.53 -18.17
N PRO A 90 -0.95 13.41 -19.20
CA PRO A 90 -0.71 13.01 -20.59
C PRO A 90 0.76 12.61 -20.79
N MET A 91 0.99 11.33 -21.06
CA MET A 91 2.32 10.75 -21.33
C MET A 91 2.21 9.43 -22.08
N SER A 92 3.33 9.00 -22.70
CA SER A 92 3.41 7.70 -23.34
C SER A 92 3.41 6.55 -22.32
N TRP A 93 3.07 5.32 -22.75
CA TRP A 93 3.16 4.13 -21.91
C TRP A 93 4.58 3.89 -21.39
N HIS A 94 5.56 4.11 -22.23
CA HIS A 94 6.96 3.94 -21.90
C HIS A 94 7.38 4.90 -20.78
N GLU A 95 7.06 6.19 -20.91
CA GLU A 95 7.35 7.20 -19.88
C GLU A 95 6.64 6.88 -18.56
N ALA A 96 5.37 6.45 -18.61
CA ALA A 96 4.63 6.08 -17.40
C ALA A 96 5.28 4.90 -16.66
N HIS A 97 5.68 3.84 -17.37
CA HIS A 97 6.39 2.72 -16.79
C HIS A 97 7.73 3.15 -16.18
N GLN A 98 8.52 3.93 -16.92
CA GLN A 98 9.78 4.47 -16.42
C GLN A 98 9.58 5.21 -15.09
N GLN A 99 8.64 6.16 -15.06
CA GLN A 99 8.37 6.95 -13.85
C GLN A 99 7.90 6.07 -12.68
N VAL A 100 7.08 5.05 -12.94
CA VAL A 100 6.62 4.11 -11.91
C VAL A 100 7.79 3.31 -11.34
N TYR A 101 8.66 2.72 -12.17
CA TYR A 101 9.79 1.94 -11.68
C TYR A 101 10.82 2.80 -10.94
N TYR A 102 11.20 3.96 -11.48
CA TYR A 102 12.15 4.88 -10.81
C TYR A 102 11.61 5.41 -9.49
N SER A 103 10.31 5.72 -9.44
CA SER A 103 9.70 6.23 -8.22
C SER A 103 9.70 5.19 -7.09
N LYS A 104 9.64 3.89 -7.39
CA LYS A 104 9.73 2.83 -6.37
C LYS A 104 11.04 2.87 -5.60
N LEU A 105 12.17 3.09 -6.29
CA LEU A 105 13.46 3.22 -5.63
C LEU A 105 13.50 4.41 -4.66
N ALA A 106 12.99 5.58 -5.08
CA ALA A 106 12.90 6.74 -4.23
C ALA A 106 11.91 6.54 -3.05
N GLY A 107 10.81 5.82 -3.29
CA GLY A 107 9.85 5.44 -2.27
C GLY A 107 10.43 4.49 -1.22
N LEU A 108 11.37 3.61 -1.61
CA LEU A 108 12.02 2.67 -0.70
C LEU A 108 12.91 3.37 0.36
N ILE A 109 13.47 4.54 0.01
CA ILE A 109 14.41 5.28 0.87
C ILE A 109 13.67 6.30 1.76
N THR A 110 12.43 6.65 1.43
CA THR A 110 11.71 7.75 2.09
C THR A 110 10.54 7.27 2.93
N PRO A 111 10.31 7.88 4.13
CA PRO A 111 9.14 7.60 4.95
C PRO A 111 7.84 7.78 4.14
N TRP A 112 6.86 6.91 4.37
CA TRP A 112 5.55 6.94 3.71
C TRP A 112 5.61 6.89 2.18
N ARG A 113 6.76 6.46 1.63
CA ARG A 113 7.02 6.47 0.18
C ARG A 113 6.82 7.84 -0.47
N LEU A 114 6.97 8.92 0.30
CA LEU A 114 6.79 10.29 -0.19
C LEU A 114 7.76 10.65 -1.32
N GLY A 115 8.92 10.00 -1.39
CA GLY A 115 9.90 10.18 -2.46
C GLY A 115 9.41 9.72 -3.85
N GLU A 116 8.35 8.91 -3.93
CA GLU A 116 7.80 8.48 -5.22
C GLU A 116 7.36 9.69 -6.08
N TYR A 117 6.76 10.72 -5.47
CA TYR A 117 6.24 11.88 -6.20
C TYR A 117 7.32 12.86 -6.68
N PRO A 118 8.26 13.30 -5.82
CA PRO A 118 9.39 14.09 -6.27
C PRO A 118 10.24 13.39 -7.35
N ALA A 119 10.44 12.08 -7.23
CA ALA A 119 11.17 11.32 -8.25
C ALA A 119 10.47 11.37 -9.63
N ARG A 120 9.14 11.23 -9.66
CA ARG A 120 8.37 11.39 -10.91
C ARG A 120 8.45 12.82 -11.45
N ALA A 121 8.41 13.83 -10.56
CA ALA A 121 8.52 15.23 -10.93
C ALA A 121 9.88 15.59 -11.52
N LEU A 122 10.97 15.03 -10.97
CA LEU A 122 12.34 15.19 -11.51
C LEU A 122 12.47 14.62 -12.92
N LEU A 123 11.83 13.49 -13.20
CA LEU A 123 11.89 12.86 -14.52
C LEU A 123 11.11 13.64 -15.60
N ARG A 124 10.12 14.44 -15.19
CA ARG A 124 9.25 15.18 -16.11
C ARG A 124 9.59 16.66 -16.25
N ASN A 125 10.35 17.25 -15.34
CA ASN A 125 10.59 18.70 -15.24
C ASN A 125 9.31 19.57 -15.03
N GLU A 126 8.19 18.97 -14.63
CA GLU A 126 6.91 19.64 -14.38
C GLU A 126 6.49 19.46 -12.91
N TRP A 127 7.18 20.11 -12.00
CA TRP A 127 7.05 19.89 -10.57
C TRP A 127 5.63 20.09 -10.00
N PRO A 128 4.98 21.25 -10.20
CA PRO A 128 3.71 21.49 -9.51
C PRO A 128 2.61 20.53 -9.97
N GLN A 129 2.51 20.30 -11.28
CA GLN A 129 1.50 19.44 -11.87
C GLN A 129 1.72 17.97 -11.51
N THR A 130 2.95 17.48 -11.57
CA THR A 130 3.28 16.10 -11.24
C THR A 130 3.04 15.79 -9.76
N LEU A 131 3.37 16.72 -8.86
CA LEU A 131 3.12 16.58 -7.43
C LEU A 131 1.62 16.60 -7.10
N SER A 132 0.85 17.51 -7.69
CA SER A 132 -0.60 17.58 -7.47
C SER A 132 -1.31 16.33 -7.98
N MET A 133 -0.96 15.83 -9.17
CA MET A 133 -1.53 14.60 -9.72
C MET A 133 -1.05 13.35 -8.96
N GLY A 134 0.18 13.35 -8.43
CA GLY A 134 0.66 12.34 -7.51
C GLY A 134 -0.17 12.26 -6.24
N ALA A 135 -0.51 13.41 -5.64
CA ALA A 135 -1.39 13.48 -4.49
C ALA A 135 -2.81 12.95 -4.80
N VAL A 136 -3.36 13.30 -5.97
CA VAL A 136 -4.65 12.75 -6.45
C VAL A 136 -4.57 11.23 -6.59
N GLY A 137 -3.52 10.71 -7.21
CA GLY A 137 -3.30 9.27 -7.37
C GLY A 137 -3.20 8.53 -6.05
N SER A 138 -2.51 9.10 -5.06
CA SER A 138 -2.42 8.52 -3.71
C SER A 138 -3.77 8.54 -3.01
N ALA A 139 -4.45 9.68 -3.02
CA ALA A 139 -5.75 9.82 -2.37
C ALA A 139 -6.79 8.87 -2.96
N THR A 140 -6.84 8.71 -4.30
CA THR A 140 -7.77 7.77 -4.96
C THR A 140 -7.45 6.31 -4.63
N MET A 141 -6.19 5.94 -4.46
CA MET A 141 -5.81 4.60 -3.99
C MET A 141 -6.24 4.37 -2.54
N THR A 142 -5.99 5.34 -1.67
CA THR A 142 -6.43 5.28 -0.27
C THR A 142 -7.94 5.17 -0.17
N MET A 143 -8.69 5.95 -0.96
CA MET A 143 -10.16 5.86 -1.03
C MET A 143 -10.63 4.46 -1.45
N ALA A 144 -9.98 3.86 -2.45
CA ALA A 144 -10.31 2.52 -2.91
C ALA A 144 -10.05 1.46 -1.82
N ILE A 145 -8.92 1.55 -1.11
CA ILE A 145 -8.58 0.65 0.00
C ILE A 145 -9.58 0.79 1.14
N ILE A 146 -9.90 2.02 1.53
CA ILE A 146 -10.87 2.32 2.57
C ILE A 146 -12.25 1.75 2.20
N ALA A 147 -12.73 2.02 0.99
CA ALA A 147 -14.03 1.54 0.54
C ALA A 147 -14.09 0.01 0.53
N ALA A 148 -13.09 -0.67 -0.03
CA ALA A 148 -13.07 -2.13 -0.10
C ALA A 148 -12.89 -2.77 1.29
N GLY A 149 -11.98 -2.25 2.12
CA GLY A 149 -11.74 -2.77 3.46
C GLY A 149 -12.96 -2.62 4.37
N MET A 150 -13.61 -1.46 4.32
CA MET A 150 -14.85 -1.22 5.06
C MET A 150 -16.00 -2.13 4.62
N THR A 151 -16.18 -2.29 3.31
CA THR A 151 -17.22 -3.18 2.78
C THR A 151 -16.97 -4.62 3.27
N ALA A 152 -15.71 -5.07 3.23
CA ALA A 152 -15.35 -6.40 3.70
C ALA A 152 -15.59 -6.57 5.21
N MET A 153 -15.22 -5.59 6.03
CA MET A 153 -15.50 -5.61 7.47
C MET A 153 -17.01 -5.67 7.76
N ILE A 154 -17.83 -4.90 7.06
CA ILE A 154 -19.30 -4.92 7.23
C ILE A 154 -19.88 -6.28 6.84
N LEU A 155 -19.37 -6.93 5.80
CA LEU A 155 -19.84 -8.23 5.35
C LEU A 155 -19.43 -9.38 6.30
N GLU A 156 -18.32 -9.23 7.03
CA GLU A 156 -17.84 -10.21 8.00
C GLU A 156 -18.61 -10.18 9.32
N ILE A 157 -19.26 -9.05 9.66
CA ILE A 157 -20.03 -8.86 10.89
C ILE A 157 -21.32 -9.72 10.84
N GLY A 158 -21.19 -11.01 11.03
CA GLY A 158 -22.33 -11.91 11.22
C GLY A 158 -22.82 -12.05 12.65
N ASN A 159 -22.07 -11.60 13.68
CA ASN A 159 -22.39 -11.73 15.10
C ASN A 159 -22.38 -10.39 15.83
N TRP A 160 -23.55 -9.99 16.26
CA TRP A 160 -23.99 -8.72 16.79
C TRP A 160 -23.62 -8.50 18.27
N ARG A 161 -22.83 -7.55 18.68
CA ARG A 161 -23.12 -6.74 19.88
C ARG A 161 -22.23 -5.54 20.22
N LEU A 162 -20.95 -5.61 20.33
CA LEU A 162 -20.11 -4.47 20.78
C LEU A 162 -19.18 -3.90 19.70
N GLU A 163 -18.84 -4.74 18.76
CA GLU A 163 -18.00 -4.40 17.60
C GLU A 163 -18.72 -3.45 16.64
N ILE A 164 -20.07 -3.52 16.59
CA ILE A 164 -20.90 -2.68 15.71
C ILE A 164 -20.67 -1.18 15.94
N VAL A 165 -20.60 -0.74 17.19
CA VAL A 165 -20.44 0.69 17.51
C VAL A 165 -19.08 1.17 17.03
N PHE A 166 -18.03 0.36 17.23
CA PHE A 166 -16.68 0.67 16.75
C PHE A 166 -16.64 0.68 15.22
N TYR A 167 -17.22 -0.31 14.56
CA TYR A 167 -17.27 -0.37 13.09
C TYR A 167 -18.14 0.76 12.50
N LEU A 168 -19.27 1.12 13.13
CA LEU A 168 -20.08 2.26 12.71
C LEU A 168 -19.32 3.59 12.86
N LEU A 169 -18.56 3.76 13.94
CA LEU A 169 -17.74 4.95 14.14
C LEU A 169 -16.63 5.03 13.06
N VAL A 170 -15.93 3.94 12.82
CA VAL A 170 -14.92 3.84 11.78
C VAL A 170 -15.55 4.05 10.41
N ALA A 171 -16.72 3.43 10.12
CA ALA A 171 -17.47 3.64 8.90
C ALA A 171 -17.86 5.10 8.70
N LEU A 172 -18.37 5.75 9.75
CA LEU A 172 -18.74 7.17 9.70
C LEU A 172 -17.53 8.06 9.38
N LEU A 173 -16.40 7.84 10.08
CA LEU A 173 -15.17 8.60 9.83
C LEU A 173 -14.66 8.41 8.39
N LEU A 174 -14.79 7.21 7.86
CA LEU A 174 -14.35 6.87 6.51
C LEU A 174 -15.31 7.39 5.44
N ILE A 175 -16.63 7.36 5.69
CA ILE A 175 -17.63 8.03 4.84
C ILE A 175 -17.35 9.53 4.79
N LEU A 176 -17.08 10.15 5.94
CA LEU A 176 -16.68 11.55 6.00
C LEU A 176 -15.41 11.79 5.16
N ALA A 177 -14.38 10.95 5.31
CA ALA A 177 -13.17 11.04 4.51
C ALA A 177 -13.47 10.88 3.00
N LEU A 178 -14.29 9.91 2.60
CA LEU A 178 -14.68 9.68 1.20
C LEU A 178 -15.50 10.87 0.62
N VAL A 179 -16.31 11.52 1.43
CA VAL A 179 -17.10 12.70 1.02
C VAL A 179 -16.24 13.96 0.95
N PHE A 180 -15.34 14.17 1.93
CA PHE A 180 -14.53 15.39 2.01
C PHE A 180 -13.27 15.33 1.16
N ALA A 181 -12.63 14.17 1.01
CA ALA A 181 -11.43 14.05 0.21
C ALA A 181 -11.60 14.48 -1.26
N PRO A 182 -12.68 14.12 -1.99
CA PRO A 182 -12.88 14.63 -3.34
C PRO A 182 -13.10 16.14 -3.40
N ARG A 183 -13.78 16.72 -2.39
CA ARG A 183 -13.98 18.18 -2.29
C ARG A 183 -12.65 18.90 -2.08
N LEU A 184 -11.81 18.35 -1.20
CA LEU A 184 -10.47 18.86 -0.92
C LEU A 184 -9.57 18.74 -2.14
N LEU A 185 -9.52 17.57 -2.78
CA LEU A 185 -8.71 17.33 -3.99
C LEU A 185 -9.08 18.29 -5.12
N ARG A 186 -10.37 18.56 -5.33
CA ARG A 186 -10.84 19.50 -6.35
C ARG A 186 -10.41 20.92 -6.07
N ARG A 187 -10.44 21.34 -4.81
CA ARG A 187 -10.02 22.69 -4.40
C ARG A 187 -8.53 22.91 -4.62
N TRP A 188 -7.72 21.81 -4.54
CA TRP A 188 -6.27 21.88 -4.61
C TRP A 188 -5.69 21.59 -5.99
N ALA A 189 -6.25 20.65 -6.72
CA ALA A 189 -5.67 20.13 -7.96
C ALA A 189 -6.48 20.53 -9.23
N VAL A 190 -7.59 21.24 -9.08
CA VAL A 190 -8.50 21.61 -10.20
C VAL A 190 -8.87 20.38 -11.05
N VAL A 191 -9.18 19.25 -10.39
CA VAL A 191 -9.45 17.96 -11.05
C VAL A 191 -10.95 17.72 -11.21
N SER A 192 -11.37 17.20 -12.37
CA SER A 192 -12.79 16.90 -12.63
C SER A 192 -13.27 15.67 -11.84
N HIS A 193 -14.57 15.63 -11.51
CA HIS A 193 -15.17 14.45 -10.86
C HIS A 193 -14.98 13.17 -11.67
N LYS A 194 -15.08 13.27 -13.00
CA LYS A 194 -14.92 12.15 -13.92
C LYS A 194 -13.51 11.55 -13.79
N LEU A 195 -12.48 12.39 -13.71
CA LEU A 195 -11.10 11.93 -13.56
C LEU A 195 -10.86 11.24 -12.21
N ILE A 196 -11.41 11.79 -11.12
CA ILE A 196 -11.35 11.16 -9.80
C ILE A 196 -12.04 9.80 -9.83
N ALA A 197 -13.26 9.70 -10.38
CA ALA A 197 -14.01 8.45 -10.46
C ALA A 197 -13.26 7.37 -11.27
N ILE A 198 -12.70 7.73 -12.43
CA ILE A 198 -11.87 6.81 -13.24
C ILE A 198 -10.65 6.36 -12.45
N SER A 199 -9.95 7.27 -11.78
CA SER A 199 -8.76 6.93 -10.98
C SER A 199 -9.08 6.04 -9.77
N VAL A 200 -10.26 6.21 -9.15
CA VAL A 200 -10.74 5.30 -8.09
C VAL A 200 -11.04 3.91 -8.66
N GLY A 201 -11.72 3.82 -9.81
CA GLY A 201 -11.98 2.55 -10.49
C GLY A 201 -10.68 1.80 -10.83
N GLN A 202 -9.69 2.50 -11.40
CA GLN A 202 -8.36 1.93 -11.67
C GLN A 202 -7.64 1.49 -10.39
N SER A 203 -7.81 2.22 -9.29
CA SER A 203 -7.26 1.88 -7.98
C SER A 203 -7.91 0.64 -7.41
N LEU A 204 -9.22 0.42 -7.59
CA LEU A 204 -9.92 -0.82 -7.20
C LEU A 204 -9.41 -2.03 -7.99
N VAL A 205 -9.21 -1.90 -9.30
CA VAL A 205 -8.63 -2.98 -10.12
C VAL A 205 -7.22 -3.34 -9.62
N ARG A 206 -6.42 -2.34 -9.28
CA ARG A 206 -5.09 -2.56 -8.72
C ARG A 206 -5.13 -3.20 -7.33
N LEU A 207 -6.06 -2.78 -6.48
CA LEU A 207 -6.28 -3.41 -5.17
C LEU A 207 -6.68 -4.87 -5.31
N ALA A 208 -7.56 -5.20 -6.27
CA ALA A 208 -7.91 -6.58 -6.57
C ALA A 208 -6.68 -7.41 -6.99
N CYS A 209 -5.78 -6.84 -7.79
CA CYS A 209 -4.49 -7.49 -8.11
C CYS A 209 -3.65 -7.74 -6.85
N TRP A 210 -3.55 -6.78 -5.92
CA TRP A 210 -2.84 -6.95 -4.66
C TRP A 210 -3.46 -8.02 -3.76
N CYS A 211 -4.80 -8.03 -3.65
CA CYS A 211 -5.53 -9.07 -2.91
C CYS A 211 -5.28 -10.45 -3.53
N GLY A 212 -5.33 -10.55 -4.87
CA GLY A 212 -5.02 -11.79 -5.57
C GLY A 212 -3.59 -12.27 -5.33
N GLN A 213 -2.59 -11.38 -5.38
CA GLN A 213 -1.21 -11.72 -5.05
C GLN A 213 -1.07 -12.20 -3.60
N LEU A 214 -1.70 -11.53 -2.63
CA LEU A 214 -1.66 -11.95 -1.22
C LEU A 214 -2.31 -13.32 -1.04
N ALA A 215 -3.49 -13.56 -1.66
CA ALA A 215 -4.16 -14.85 -1.61
C ALA A 215 -3.28 -15.98 -2.18
N LEU A 216 -2.60 -15.74 -3.30
CA LEU A 216 -1.68 -16.72 -3.91
C LEU A 216 -0.52 -17.08 -2.98
N VAL A 217 0.07 -16.09 -2.30
CA VAL A 217 1.18 -16.34 -1.36
C VAL A 217 0.69 -17.03 -0.09
N LEU A 218 -0.48 -16.62 0.45
CA LEU A 218 -1.11 -17.29 1.60
C LEU A 218 -1.42 -18.76 1.27
N TYR A 219 -1.96 -19.03 0.07
CA TYR A 219 -2.21 -20.38 -0.40
C TYR A 219 -0.91 -21.19 -0.52
N ALA A 220 0.10 -20.62 -1.16
CA ALA A 220 1.39 -21.28 -1.35
C ALA A 220 2.06 -21.69 -0.02
N LEU A 221 1.93 -20.84 1.00
CA LEU A 221 2.50 -21.10 2.33
C LEU A 221 1.56 -21.87 3.28
N GLY A 222 0.41 -22.37 2.78
CA GLY A 222 -0.52 -23.12 3.60
C GLY A 222 -1.18 -22.32 4.72
N ALA A 223 -1.32 -21.01 4.54
CA ALA A 223 -1.90 -20.10 5.54
C ALA A 223 -3.42 -19.87 5.36
N ILE A 224 -4.07 -20.56 4.43
CA ILE A 224 -5.51 -20.46 4.20
C ILE A 224 -6.21 -21.60 4.93
N TYR A 225 -6.85 -21.30 6.07
CA TYR A 225 -7.66 -22.26 6.82
C TYR A 225 -9.14 -22.23 6.42
N ASN A 226 -9.65 -21.04 6.09
CA ASN A 226 -11.02 -20.83 5.63
C ASN A 226 -11.00 -19.81 4.49
N LEU A 227 -11.50 -20.23 3.33
CA LEU A 227 -11.46 -19.40 2.12
C LEU A 227 -12.33 -18.15 2.25
N GLN A 228 -13.53 -18.27 2.82
CA GLN A 228 -14.44 -17.13 3.00
C GLN A 228 -13.85 -16.10 3.94
N PHE A 229 -13.35 -16.52 5.09
CA PHE A 229 -12.65 -15.67 6.05
C PHE A 229 -11.44 -14.99 5.41
N THR A 230 -10.64 -15.73 4.63
CA THR A 230 -9.48 -15.18 3.93
C THR A 230 -9.88 -14.10 2.96
N ILE A 231 -10.92 -14.31 2.13
CA ILE A 231 -11.36 -13.34 1.12
C ILE A 231 -11.78 -12.02 1.75
N TYR A 232 -12.50 -12.04 2.87
CA TYR A 232 -12.90 -10.82 3.58
C TYR A 232 -11.70 -10.12 4.22
N ASN A 233 -10.75 -10.87 4.75
CA ASN A 233 -9.57 -10.28 5.41
C ASN A 233 -8.52 -9.72 4.43
N LEU A 234 -8.53 -10.07 3.14
CA LEU A 234 -7.59 -9.50 2.17
C LEU A 234 -7.66 -7.97 2.05
N PRO A 235 -8.82 -7.34 1.77
CA PRO A 235 -8.91 -5.88 1.71
C PRO A 235 -8.75 -5.23 3.09
N VAL A 236 -9.18 -5.90 4.18
CA VAL A 236 -8.99 -5.45 5.55
C VAL A 236 -7.50 -5.37 5.90
N TYR A 237 -6.70 -6.33 5.47
CA TYR A 237 -5.25 -6.30 5.62
C TYR A 237 -4.64 -5.03 5.00
N TYR A 238 -5.02 -4.69 3.76
CA TYR A 238 -4.51 -3.48 3.12
C TYR A 238 -5.02 -2.20 3.78
N LEU A 239 -6.24 -2.22 4.33
CA LEU A 239 -6.77 -1.11 5.12
C LEU A 239 -5.88 -0.85 6.34
N PHE A 240 -5.62 -1.87 7.15
CA PHE A 240 -4.80 -1.73 8.36
C PHE A 240 -3.34 -1.36 8.05
N VAL A 241 -2.74 -1.96 7.01
CA VAL A 241 -1.39 -1.57 6.55
C VAL A 241 -1.35 -0.10 6.10
N THR A 242 -2.44 0.41 5.49
CA THR A 242 -2.49 1.79 4.99
C THR A 242 -2.69 2.82 6.11
N ILE A 243 -3.51 2.51 7.13
CA ILE A 243 -3.73 3.43 8.27
C ILE A 243 -2.55 3.42 9.25
N THR A 244 -1.80 2.32 9.33
CA THR A 244 -0.65 2.23 10.22
C THR A 244 0.48 3.11 9.71
N PRO A 245 1.00 4.04 10.55
CA PRO A 245 2.15 4.87 10.20
C PRO A 245 3.35 4.01 9.80
N ASN A 246 3.97 4.29 8.66
CA ASN A 246 4.94 3.42 8.04
C ASN A 246 6.26 4.14 7.72
N VAL A 247 7.37 3.59 8.23
CA VAL A 247 8.73 3.92 7.79
C VAL A 247 9.23 2.74 6.93
N PRO A 248 9.91 2.95 5.80
CA PRO A 248 10.20 1.88 4.83
C PRO A 248 10.86 0.62 5.42
N ILE A 249 11.81 0.78 6.33
CA ILE A 249 12.51 -0.33 6.97
C ILE A 249 11.56 -1.15 7.87
N VAL A 250 10.57 -0.49 8.45
CA VAL A 250 9.62 -1.08 9.39
C VAL A 250 8.35 -1.55 8.71
N GLU A 251 8.11 -1.15 7.46
CA GLU A 251 6.97 -1.62 6.65
C GLU A 251 6.87 -3.15 6.61
N VAL A 252 8.01 -3.82 6.58
CA VAL A 252 8.09 -5.30 6.65
C VAL A 252 7.48 -5.82 7.94
N GLY A 253 7.85 -5.22 9.09
CA GLY A 253 7.31 -5.58 10.41
C GLY A 253 5.80 -5.35 10.51
N VAL A 254 5.33 -4.19 10.05
CA VAL A 254 3.89 -3.83 10.03
C VAL A 254 3.10 -4.83 9.18
N ARG A 255 3.61 -5.21 8.01
CA ARG A 255 2.96 -6.17 7.13
C ARG A 255 2.92 -7.58 7.73
N GLY A 256 4.02 -8.02 8.34
CA GLY A 256 4.05 -9.30 9.05
C GLY A 256 3.12 -9.32 10.25
N ALA A 257 3.11 -8.26 11.07
CA ALA A 257 2.27 -8.14 12.24
C ALA A 257 0.77 -8.19 11.90
N TRP A 258 0.32 -7.41 10.93
CA TRP A 258 -1.08 -7.44 10.48
C TRP A 258 -1.46 -8.76 9.82
N ALA A 259 -0.53 -9.40 9.08
CA ALA A 259 -0.79 -10.70 8.50
C ALA A 259 -0.98 -11.77 9.58
N ILE A 260 -0.15 -11.79 10.64
CA ILE A 260 -0.37 -12.71 11.78
C ILE A 260 -1.71 -12.42 12.46
N THR A 261 -2.00 -11.14 12.71
CA THR A 261 -3.21 -10.75 13.45
C THR A 261 -4.49 -11.16 12.72
N LEU A 262 -4.52 -10.97 11.38
CA LEU A 262 -5.70 -11.22 10.58
C LEU A 262 -5.82 -12.68 10.11
N PHE A 263 -4.73 -13.37 9.86
CA PHE A 263 -4.75 -14.75 9.33
C PHE A 263 -4.26 -15.80 10.34
N GLY A 264 -3.82 -15.39 11.52
CA GLY A 264 -3.60 -16.28 12.67
C GLY A 264 -2.35 -17.17 12.61
N SER A 265 -1.47 -17.05 11.60
CA SER A 265 -0.33 -17.95 11.44
C SER A 265 1.00 -17.23 11.12
N MET A 266 2.12 -17.87 11.48
CA MET A 266 3.46 -17.38 11.11
C MET A 266 3.68 -17.45 9.59
N ASN A 267 3.09 -18.44 8.93
CA ASN A 267 3.11 -18.56 7.47
C ASN A 267 2.48 -17.34 6.80
N ALA A 268 1.44 -16.77 7.41
CA ALA A 268 0.83 -15.52 6.94
C ALA A 268 1.76 -14.32 7.12
N ALA A 269 2.53 -14.24 8.21
CA ALA A 269 3.55 -13.22 8.36
C ALA A 269 4.58 -13.29 7.23
N LEU A 270 5.07 -14.49 6.96
CA LEU A 270 6.00 -14.73 5.85
C LEU A 270 5.37 -14.33 4.51
N ALA A 271 4.07 -14.63 4.29
CA ALA A 271 3.36 -14.20 3.09
C ALA A 271 3.35 -12.67 2.92
N GLY A 272 3.05 -11.92 3.99
CA GLY A 272 3.08 -10.46 3.98
C GLY A 272 4.45 -9.88 3.65
N VAL A 273 5.51 -10.47 4.21
CA VAL A 273 6.91 -10.08 3.97
C VAL A 273 7.35 -10.40 2.55
N LEU A 274 7.07 -11.62 2.06
CA LEU A 274 7.40 -12.04 0.70
C LEU A 274 6.71 -11.18 -0.34
N LEU A 275 5.43 -10.89 -0.15
CA LEU A 275 4.67 -10.04 -1.05
C LEU A 275 5.22 -8.61 -1.10
N TRP A 276 5.67 -8.07 0.04
CA TRP A 276 6.39 -6.79 0.07
C TRP A 276 7.67 -6.84 -0.75
N GLY A 277 8.46 -7.91 -0.61
CA GLY A 277 9.67 -8.13 -1.39
C GLY A 277 9.38 -8.17 -2.89
N ILE A 278 8.38 -8.95 -3.32
CA ILE A 278 7.97 -9.08 -4.72
C ILE A 278 7.51 -7.73 -5.30
N ASN A 279 6.71 -6.96 -4.57
CA ASN A 279 6.13 -5.71 -5.10
C ASN A 279 6.97 -4.45 -4.85
N THR A 280 8.02 -4.53 -4.01
CA THR A 280 8.84 -3.37 -3.65
C THR A 280 10.31 -3.57 -4.00
N LEU A 281 10.94 -4.67 -3.56
CA LEU A 281 12.36 -4.91 -3.83
C LEU A 281 12.61 -5.39 -5.26
N LEU A 282 11.82 -6.34 -5.74
CA LEU A 282 12.04 -6.93 -7.06
C LEU A 282 11.96 -5.89 -8.20
N PRO A 283 11.00 -4.94 -8.25
CA PRO A 283 11.01 -3.86 -9.24
C PRO A 283 12.27 -3.00 -9.16
N CYS A 284 12.81 -2.73 -7.96
CA CYS A 284 14.05 -1.96 -7.79
C CYS A 284 15.27 -2.71 -8.34
N LEU A 285 15.32 -4.04 -8.19
CA LEU A 285 16.39 -4.89 -8.70
C LEU A 285 16.37 -5.02 -10.24
N ILE A 286 15.18 -4.96 -10.85
CA ILE A 286 15.01 -5.03 -12.31
C ILE A 286 15.39 -3.70 -12.99
N LEU A 287 15.29 -2.58 -12.27
CA LEU A 287 15.52 -1.24 -12.81
C LEU A 287 16.85 -1.05 -13.57
N PRO A 288 18.02 -1.56 -13.10
CA PRO A 288 19.28 -1.42 -13.83
C PRO A 288 19.27 -2.05 -15.23
N PHE A 289 18.48 -3.12 -15.42
CA PHE A 289 18.36 -3.83 -16.69
C PHE A 289 17.43 -3.10 -17.68
N LEU A 290 16.55 -2.23 -17.18
CA LEU A 290 15.67 -1.39 -18.00
C LEU A 290 16.37 -0.10 -18.48
N ARG A 291 17.63 0.11 -18.15
CA ARG A 291 18.42 1.35 -18.37
C ARG A 291 18.85 1.64 -19.81
N LYS A 292 18.22 1.10 -20.83
CA LYS A 292 18.38 1.62 -22.21
C LYS A 292 17.41 2.78 -22.45
N PHE A 293 17.65 3.92 -21.77
CA PHE A 293 16.82 5.11 -21.95
C PHE A 293 17.57 6.15 -22.81
N PRO A 294 16.98 6.61 -23.91
CA PRO A 294 17.53 7.76 -24.60
C PRO A 294 17.43 8.96 -23.66
N GLN A 295 18.57 9.49 -23.22
CA GLN A 295 18.60 10.82 -22.68
C GLN A 295 18.07 11.75 -23.78
N LYS A 296 16.90 12.35 -23.57
CA LYS A 296 16.48 13.47 -24.40
C LYS A 296 17.56 14.54 -24.23
N LYS A 297 18.28 14.80 -25.34
CA LYS A 297 19.12 15.98 -25.51
C LYS A 297 18.28 17.24 -25.41
#